data_6766c4eb1331ad76a9b4f2a5034ef80f
#
_entry.id   6766c4eb1331ad76a9b4f2a5034ef80f
#
_cell.length_a   1.000
_cell.length_b   1.000
_cell.length_c   1.000
_cell.angle_alpha   90.00
_cell.angle_beta   90.00
_cell.angle_gamma   90.00
#
_symmetry.space_group_name_H-M   'P 1'
#
loop_
_entity.id
_entity.type
_entity.pdbx_description
1 polymer ?
#
loop_
_entity_poly.entity_id
_entity_poly.type
_entity_poly.pdbx_seq_one_letter_code
_entity_poly.pdbx_strand_id
1 'polypeptide(L)'
;MSKRDQPQDLADVGYVVADTDTSLREATEVASDSLVKAGVRFTGSAESTVPWLVAVRPFALGAELYGRLERLGGAVFALLDATQDLYAEGNPIVRGHLDTGVPADLRGLDLDRHIEMYRLDVLVSGGMPLLTEVEEIFGNAGKAHAFELAYGVSAKPLYAAFHRLGIANIWLDDGYPMYRSENELVAQRMAEEFGVDMHIAPFSKFRDDGRVGWRFCYVKEFRQYDKNLRARILAASDRLVNPLFHGYGTKGLLSLAWDDLLEGDLTARLGEDRVATLRAGVPRSQFMPINPAPEFIEDLKVNRRRKVLKVVDSDGVEYTWGSRGVYFGDQSARRWGESVDAATAGHIPGRPDLAGTRFIISDLVESDKFDVEFLHPVTAQLCVMPGARLRLTPIFARGESGCDLLGGHATFVNTSRKIHLGRHAVCAPFMK
;
A
#
# COMPACT_ATOMS: atom_id res chain seq x y z
N MET A 1 -25.82 -20.56 -9.62
CA MET A 1 -24.51 -20.03 -10.05
C MET A 1 -24.74 -18.77 -10.87
N SER A 2 -24.35 -17.62 -10.33
CA SER A 2 -24.46 -16.36 -11.07
C SER A 2 -23.39 -16.34 -12.20
N LYS A 3 -23.61 -15.57 -13.28
CA LYS A 3 -22.64 -15.40 -14.37
C LYS A 3 -21.26 -14.91 -13.91
N ARG A 4 -21.06 -14.63 -12.61
CA ARG A 4 -19.79 -14.20 -12.00
C ARG A 4 -18.87 -15.36 -11.59
N ASP A 5 -19.36 -16.59 -11.56
CA ASP A 5 -18.61 -17.76 -11.08
C ASP A 5 -18.09 -18.69 -12.18
N GLN A 6 -18.23 -18.29 -13.45
CA GLN A 6 -17.55 -19.01 -14.51
C GLN A 6 -16.04 -18.71 -14.48
N PRO A 7 -15.16 -19.71 -14.71
CA PRO A 7 -13.74 -19.48 -14.90
C PRO A 7 -13.57 -18.39 -15.93
N GLN A 8 -13.03 -17.26 -15.52
CA GLN A 8 -12.86 -16.12 -16.40
C GLN A 8 -11.90 -16.55 -17.51
N ASP A 9 -12.32 -16.38 -18.75
CA ASP A 9 -11.46 -16.56 -19.90
C ASP A 9 -10.24 -15.62 -19.72
N LEU A 10 -9.07 -16.20 -19.46
CA LEU A 10 -7.83 -15.45 -19.31
C LEU A 10 -7.33 -14.89 -20.66
N ALA A 11 -8.08 -15.09 -21.75
CA ALA A 11 -7.78 -14.53 -23.07
C ALA A 11 -7.58 -13.00 -23.01
N ASP A 12 -8.27 -12.30 -22.09
CA ASP A 12 -8.11 -10.86 -21.87
C ASP A 12 -6.78 -10.49 -21.19
N VAL A 13 -6.04 -11.46 -20.63
CA VAL A 13 -4.78 -11.20 -19.91
C VAL A 13 -3.58 -11.11 -20.87
N GLY A 14 -3.76 -11.47 -22.14
CA GLY A 14 -2.69 -11.37 -23.14
C GLY A 14 -1.44 -12.18 -22.75
N TYR A 15 -1.61 -13.47 -22.50
CA TYR A 15 -0.51 -14.39 -22.22
C TYR A 15 -0.18 -15.28 -23.43
N VAL A 16 1.03 -15.83 -23.43
CA VAL A 16 1.50 -16.83 -24.39
C VAL A 16 1.78 -18.12 -23.65
N VAL A 17 1.31 -19.26 -24.19
CA VAL A 17 1.67 -20.59 -23.65
C VAL A 17 3.14 -20.84 -23.93
N ALA A 18 3.93 -21.14 -22.88
CA ALA A 18 5.34 -21.47 -23.00
C ALA A 18 5.54 -22.97 -23.19
N ASP A 19 6.63 -23.36 -23.84
CA ASP A 19 7.05 -24.75 -23.90
C ASP A 19 7.38 -25.28 -22.50
N THR A 20 6.92 -26.50 -22.23
CA THR A 20 6.86 -27.07 -20.88
C THR A 20 8.21 -27.54 -20.37
N ASP A 21 8.76 -26.81 -19.40
CA ASP A 21 9.71 -27.36 -18.43
C ASP A 21 8.91 -28.05 -17.31
N THR A 22 8.94 -29.38 -17.28
CA THR A 22 8.15 -30.20 -16.33
C THR A 22 8.50 -29.90 -14.86
N SER A 23 9.77 -29.61 -14.57
CA SER A 23 10.22 -29.32 -13.20
C SER A 23 9.70 -28.00 -12.66
N LEU A 24 9.62 -26.98 -13.51
CA LEU A 24 9.05 -25.67 -13.16
C LEU A 24 7.54 -25.76 -12.97
N ARG A 25 6.86 -26.57 -13.76
CA ARG A 25 5.44 -26.82 -13.63
C ARG A 25 5.12 -27.44 -12.25
N GLU A 26 5.82 -28.52 -11.88
CA GLU A 26 5.62 -29.19 -10.60
C GLU A 26 5.87 -28.24 -9.41
N ALA A 27 6.96 -27.44 -9.45
CA ALA A 27 7.25 -26.46 -8.41
C ALA A 27 6.13 -25.40 -8.28
N THR A 28 5.56 -24.95 -9.40
CA THR A 28 4.51 -23.93 -9.40
C THR A 28 3.16 -24.51 -8.95
N GLU A 29 2.86 -25.76 -9.26
CA GLU A 29 1.68 -26.46 -8.74
C GLU A 29 1.76 -26.56 -7.22
N VAL A 30 2.92 -26.94 -6.67
CA VAL A 30 3.16 -26.95 -5.21
C VAL A 30 2.98 -25.56 -4.61
N ALA A 31 3.48 -24.52 -5.27
CA ALA A 31 3.33 -23.14 -4.82
C ALA A 31 1.86 -22.68 -4.81
N SER A 32 1.14 -22.91 -5.90
CA SER A 32 -0.28 -22.58 -6.02
C SER A 32 -1.13 -23.33 -4.98
N ASP A 33 -0.90 -24.62 -4.83
CA ASP A 33 -1.60 -25.45 -3.85
C ASP A 33 -1.33 -25.00 -2.41
N SER A 34 -0.07 -24.65 -2.11
CA SER A 34 0.31 -24.15 -0.79
C SER A 34 -0.41 -22.84 -0.47
N LEU A 35 -0.50 -21.91 -1.42
CA LEU A 35 -1.23 -20.65 -1.26
C LEU A 35 -2.74 -20.89 -1.06
N VAL A 36 -3.34 -21.81 -1.83
CA VAL A 36 -4.76 -22.17 -1.70
C VAL A 36 -5.03 -22.85 -0.36
N LYS A 37 -4.21 -23.81 0.06
CA LYS A 37 -4.31 -24.49 1.36
C LYS A 37 -4.15 -23.52 2.52
N ALA A 38 -3.25 -22.56 2.39
CA ALA A 38 -3.04 -21.49 3.35
C ALA A 38 -4.19 -20.45 3.36
N GLY A 39 -5.23 -20.61 2.54
CA GLY A 39 -6.36 -19.68 2.49
C GLY A 39 -6.06 -18.34 1.82
N VAL A 40 -4.87 -18.19 1.20
CA VAL A 40 -4.46 -16.99 0.48
C VAL A 40 -5.14 -17.00 -0.89
N ARG A 41 -6.28 -16.33 -0.96
CA ARG A 41 -7.13 -16.26 -2.14
C ARG A 41 -7.33 -14.81 -2.55
N PHE A 42 -7.77 -14.61 -3.78
CA PHE A 42 -8.15 -13.28 -4.23
C PHE A 42 -9.28 -12.72 -3.34
N THR A 43 -9.06 -11.56 -2.72
CA THR A 43 -9.96 -10.94 -1.74
C THR A 43 -10.98 -9.98 -2.37
N GLY A 44 -11.19 -10.02 -3.67
CA GLY A 44 -12.14 -9.13 -4.37
C GLY A 44 -13.62 -9.32 -3.99
N SER A 45 -13.95 -10.42 -3.31
CA SER A 45 -15.20 -10.61 -2.57
C SER A 45 -14.97 -11.64 -1.47
N ALA A 46 -15.70 -11.55 -0.36
CA ALA A 46 -15.61 -12.49 0.76
C ALA A 46 -15.89 -13.95 0.35
N GLU A 47 -16.50 -14.16 -0.81
CA GLU A 47 -16.88 -15.46 -1.37
C GLU A 47 -15.99 -15.95 -2.51
N SER A 48 -14.96 -15.18 -2.89
CA SER A 48 -14.11 -15.53 -4.02
C SER A 48 -13.24 -16.73 -3.69
N THR A 49 -13.43 -17.81 -4.44
CA THR A 49 -12.59 -19.01 -4.40
C THR A 49 -11.50 -19.02 -5.48
N VAL A 50 -11.35 -17.91 -6.23
CA VAL A 50 -10.39 -17.82 -7.33
C VAL A 50 -8.98 -17.74 -6.77
N PRO A 51 -8.08 -18.68 -7.11
CA PRO A 51 -6.68 -18.59 -6.70
C PRO A 51 -6.02 -17.38 -7.37
N TRP A 52 -5.00 -16.85 -6.72
CA TRP A 52 -4.14 -15.85 -7.30
C TRP A 52 -3.32 -16.44 -8.43
N LEU A 53 -3.03 -15.66 -9.46
CA LEU A 53 -1.97 -16.03 -10.37
C LEU A 53 -0.64 -15.86 -9.66
N VAL A 54 0.15 -16.90 -9.62
CA VAL A 54 1.48 -16.90 -8.96
C VAL A 54 2.56 -17.11 -9.99
N ALA A 55 3.63 -16.34 -9.87
CA ALA A 55 4.81 -16.52 -10.71
C ALA A 55 5.47 -17.86 -10.42
N VAL A 56 6.14 -18.42 -11.42
CA VAL A 56 6.88 -19.69 -11.29
C VAL A 56 8.09 -19.54 -10.39
N ARG A 57 8.65 -18.33 -10.29
CA ARG A 57 9.86 -18.03 -9.53
C ARG A 57 9.70 -16.76 -8.71
N PRO A 58 10.42 -16.64 -7.58
CA PRO A 58 10.59 -15.37 -6.91
C PRO A 58 11.16 -14.30 -7.85
N PHE A 59 10.80 -13.05 -7.62
CA PHE A 59 11.36 -11.93 -8.35
C PHE A 59 12.70 -11.50 -7.74
N ALA A 60 13.79 -11.65 -8.49
CA ALA A 60 15.12 -11.21 -8.07
C ALA A 60 15.26 -9.70 -8.26
N LEU A 61 15.49 -8.95 -7.16
CA LEU A 61 15.68 -7.49 -7.21
C LEU A 61 17.08 -7.11 -7.73
N GLY A 62 18.07 -7.97 -7.48
CA GLY A 62 19.47 -7.60 -7.64
C GLY A 62 19.95 -6.61 -6.56
N ALA A 63 21.25 -6.63 -6.28
CA ALA A 63 21.83 -5.89 -5.16
C ALA A 63 21.61 -4.37 -5.22
N GLU A 64 21.63 -3.81 -6.42
CA GLU A 64 21.49 -2.36 -6.62
C GLU A 64 20.07 -1.88 -6.29
N LEU A 65 19.03 -2.50 -6.86
CA LEU A 65 17.64 -2.13 -6.58
C LEU A 65 17.29 -2.41 -5.12
N TYR A 66 17.77 -3.52 -4.56
CA TYR A 66 17.61 -3.84 -3.14
C TYR A 66 18.18 -2.74 -2.25
N GLY A 67 19.44 -2.33 -2.47
CA GLY A 67 20.07 -1.25 -1.69
C GLY A 67 19.39 0.11 -1.90
N ARG A 68 18.82 0.38 -3.09
CA ARG A 68 18.01 1.58 -3.33
C ARG A 68 16.69 1.56 -2.54
N LEU A 69 16.04 0.40 -2.43
CA LEU A 69 14.83 0.22 -1.61
C LEU A 69 15.12 0.42 -0.12
N GLU A 70 16.23 -0.13 0.40
CA GLU A 70 16.64 0.09 1.79
C GLU A 70 16.86 1.58 2.10
N ARG A 71 17.59 2.29 1.23
CA ARG A 71 17.80 3.75 1.39
C ARG A 71 16.50 4.53 1.33
N LEU A 72 15.62 4.20 0.38
CA LEU A 72 14.31 4.84 0.27
C LEU A 72 13.46 4.58 1.52
N GLY A 73 13.44 3.34 2.02
CA GLY A 73 12.76 3.00 3.27
C GLY A 73 13.27 3.85 4.45
N GLY A 74 14.58 3.91 4.66
CA GLY A 74 15.16 4.75 5.72
C GLY A 74 14.83 6.23 5.59
N ALA A 75 14.82 6.76 4.35
CA ALA A 75 14.45 8.15 4.10
C ALA A 75 12.95 8.41 4.35
N VAL A 76 12.08 7.44 4.04
CA VAL A 76 10.63 7.53 4.34
C VAL A 76 10.37 7.50 5.84
N PHE A 77 11.05 6.65 6.65
CA PHE A 77 10.94 6.73 8.11
C PHE A 77 11.28 8.12 8.62
N ALA A 78 12.41 8.69 8.18
CA ALA A 78 12.81 10.02 8.58
C ALA A 78 11.78 11.09 8.17
N LEU A 79 11.17 10.98 6.99
CA LEU A 79 10.11 11.89 6.55
C LEU A 79 8.86 11.77 7.44
N LEU A 80 8.46 10.54 7.79
CA LEU A 80 7.30 10.28 8.65
C LEU A 80 7.52 10.89 10.04
N ASP A 81 8.71 10.70 10.63
CA ASP A 81 9.07 11.26 11.93
C ASP A 81 9.10 12.79 11.88
N ALA A 82 9.81 13.38 10.93
CA ALA A 82 9.88 14.82 10.76
C ALA A 82 8.50 15.45 10.52
N THR A 83 7.64 14.78 9.79
CA THR A 83 6.26 15.22 9.55
C THR A 83 5.45 15.25 10.83
N GLN A 84 5.57 14.23 11.68
CA GLN A 84 4.88 14.17 12.96
C GLN A 84 5.42 15.24 13.92
N ASP A 85 6.75 15.40 14.00
CA ASP A 85 7.38 16.42 14.84
C ASP A 85 6.95 17.83 14.44
N LEU A 86 7.01 18.16 13.15
CA LEU A 86 6.56 19.44 12.62
C LEU A 86 5.06 19.69 12.89
N TYR A 87 4.24 18.63 12.79
CA TYR A 87 2.84 18.71 13.15
C TYR A 87 2.65 19.02 14.65
N ALA A 88 3.37 18.35 15.53
CA ALA A 88 3.33 18.56 16.97
C ALA A 88 3.77 19.99 17.36
N GLU A 89 4.79 20.51 16.69
CA GLU A 89 5.28 21.89 16.83
C GLU A 89 4.30 22.95 16.30
N GLY A 90 3.26 22.52 15.57
CA GLY A 90 2.25 23.43 15.04
C GLY A 90 2.59 24.05 13.70
N ASN A 91 3.51 23.43 12.92
CA ASN A 91 3.85 23.93 11.58
C ASN A 91 2.59 24.06 10.72
N PRO A 92 2.26 25.28 10.23
CA PRO A 92 0.99 25.54 9.59
C PRO A 92 0.86 24.85 8.22
N ILE A 93 1.98 24.61 7.53
CA ILE A 93 2.00 23.96 6.23
C ILE A 93 1.66 22.48 6.43
N VAL A 94 2.36 21.80 7.33
CA VAL A 94 2.13 20.37 7.62
C VAL A 94 0.71 20.15 8.11
N ARG A 95 0.21 20.99 9.05
CA ARG A 95 -1.19 20.92 9.50
C ARG A 95 -2.17 21.17 8.37
N GLY A 96 -1.93 22.16 7.53
CA GLY A 96 -2.76 22.43 6.35
C GLY A 96 -2.85 21.27 5.37
N HIS A 97 -1.76 20.51 5.23
CA HIS A 97 -1.73 19.31 4.39
C HIS A 97 -2.42 18.10 5.03
N LEU A 98 -2.22 17.87 6.32
CA LEU A 98 -2.64 16.63 6.97
C LEU A 98 -4.05 16.70 7.57
N ASP A 99 -4.49 17.85 8.06
CA ASP A 99 -5.79 18.00 8.72
C ASP A 99 -7.00 18.02 7.76
N THR A 100 -6.72 18.14 6.47
CA THR A 100 -7.77 18.24 5.47
C THR A 100 -8.61 16.97 5.43
N GLY A 101 -9.93 17.11 5.60
CA GLY A 101 -10.90 16.02 5.60
C GLY A 101 -10.90 15.14 6.87
N VAL A 102 -9.98 15.39 7.80
CA VAL A 102 -9.90 14.62 9.06
C VAL A 102 -10.78 15.27 10.13
N PRO A 103 -11.69 14.52 10.77
CA PRO A 103 -12.47 15.02 11.90
C PRO A 103 -11.59 15.57 13.02
N ALA A 104 -11.99 16.68 13.65
CA ALA A 104 -11.17 17.39 14.63
C ALA A 104 -10.77 16.52 15.84
N ASP A 105 -11.65 15.60 16.25
CA ASP A 105 -11.43 14.65 17.33
C ASP A 105 -10.46 13.51 17.01
N LEU A 106 -10.06 13.39 15.74
CA LEU A 106 -9.08 12.41 15.26
C LEU A 106 -7.74 13.04 14.84
N ARG A 107 -7.57 14.35 15.02
CA ARG A 107 -6.33 15.05 14.65
C ARG A 107 -5.32 15.02 15.77
N GLY A 108 -4.06 14.87 15.43
CA GLY A 108 -2.94 15.02 16.37
C GLY A 108 -2.96 14.06 17.54
N LEU A 109 -3.44 12.84 17.35
CA LEU A 109 -3.38 11.78 18.33
C LEU A 109 -1.98 11.17 18.37
N ASP A 110 -1.56 10.68 19.53
CA ASP A 110 -0.30 9.93 19.76
C ASP A 110 0.95 10.60 19.16
N LEU A 111 1.13 11.89 19.39
CA LEU A 111 2.27 12.65 18.83
C LEU A 111 3.61 12.38 19.53
N ASP A 112 3.62 11.64 20.63
CA ASP A 112 4.78 11.28 21.44
C ASP A 112 5.44 9.96 21.03
N ARG A 113 4.86 9.24 20.06
CA ARG A 113 5.38 7.96 19.54
C ARG A 113 5.48 8.01 18.04
N HIS A 114 6.53 7.43 17.48
CA HIS A 114 6.72 7.34 16.04
C HIS A 114 6.24 5.99 15.46
N ILE A 115 6.05 5.96 14.15
CA ILE A 115 5.67 4.75 13.42
C ILE A 115 6.74 3.67 13.55
N GLU A 116 6.33 2.41 13.76
CA GLU A 116 7.23 1.26 13.92
C GLU A 116 7.36 0.40 12.67
N MET A 117 6.29 0.32 11.89
CA MET A 117 6.25 -0.49 10.68
C MET A 117 5.39 0.17 9.61
N TYR A 118 5.77 -0.02 8.35
CA TYR A 118 4.94 0.38 7.21
C TYR A 118 5.28 -0.45 5.98
N ARG A 119 4.41 -0.38 4.98
CA ARG A 119 4.61 -0.92 3.64
C ARG A 119 4.66 0.21 2.64
N LEU A 120 5.50 0.09 1.64
CA LEU A 120 5.50 0.99 0.49
C LEU A 120 4.83 0.32 -0.72
N ASP A 121 4.13 1.10 -1.52
CA ASP A 121 3.78 0.74 -2.89
C ASP A 121 4.75 1.45 -3.83
N VAL A 122 5.60 0.69 -4.51
CA VAL A 122 6.76 1.20 -5.27
C VAL A 122 6.69 0.71 -6.71
N LEU A 123 6.77 1.60 -7.68
CA LEU A 123 7.03 1.25 -9.08
C LEU A 123 8.53 1.22 -9.35
N VAL A 124 8.96 0.37 -10.26
CA VAL A 124 10.35 0.38 -10.75
C VAL A 124 10.38 1.03 -12.12
N SER A 125 11.16 2.08 -12.30
CA SER A 125 11.29 2.82 -13.56
C SER A 125 12.75 3.16 -13.84
N GLY A 126 13.31 2.65 -14.93
CA GLY A 126 14.72 2.77 -15.21
C GLY A 126 15.62 2.19 -14.11
N GLY A 127 15.18 1.12 -13.46
CA GLY A 127 15.87 0.51 -12.31
C GLY A 127 15.79 1.33 -11.01
N MET A 128 15.04 2.44 -10.98
CA MET A 128 14.82 3.26 -9.78
C MET A 128 13.51 2.88 -9.08
N PRO A 129 13.51 2.72 -7.74
CA PRO A 129 12.27 2.55 -6.98
C PRO A 129 11.58 3.90 -6.81
N LEU A 130 10.35 4.01 -7.30
CA LEU A 130 9.54 5.24 -7.22
C LEU A 130 8.30 4.99 -6.38
N LEU A 131 8.24 5.67 -5.24
CA LEU A 131 7.18 5.56 -4.24
C LEU A 131 5.86 6.14 -4.75
N THR A 132 4.79 5.38 -4.67
CA THR A 132 3.45 5.84 -5.05
C THR A 132 2.48 5.95 -3.90
N GLU A 133 2.72 5.22 -2.79
CA GLU A 133 1.88 5.22 -1.60
C GLU A 133 2.65 4.69 -0.39
N VAL A 134 2.37 5.24 0.80
CA VAL A 134 2.82 4.73 2.08
C VAL A 134 1.60 4.15 2.80
N GLU A 135 1.72 2.93 3.28
CA GLU A 135 0.67 2.20 3.97
C GLU A 135 1.11 1.93 5.42
N GLU A 136 0.56 2.66 6.38
CA GLU A 136 0.86 2.50 7.81
C GLU A 136 0.24 1.24 8.41
N ILE A 137 -0.84 0.78 7.79
CA ILE A 137 -1.47 -0.51 8.01
C ILE A 137 -1.40 -1.28 6.71
N PHE A 138 -1.02 -2.52 6.76
CA PHE A 138 -0.85 -3.28 5.52
C PHE A 138 -1.36 -4.69 5.65
N GLY A 139 -2.10 -5.12 4.63
CA GLY A 139 -2.33 -6.53 4.34
C GLY A 139 -1.09 -7.19 3.77
N ASN A 140 -1.21 -8.44 3.46
CA ASN A 140 -0.19 -9.28 2.83
C ASN A 140 0.90 -9.82 3.77
N ALA A 141 0.80 -9.58 5.08
CA ALA A 141 1.72 -10.18 6.06
C ALA A 141 1.62 -11.72 6.08
N GLY A 142 0.40 -12.26 6.02
CA GLY A 142 0.19 -13.71 5.95
C GLY A 142 0.65 -14.33 4.64
N LYS A 143 0.66 -13.58 3.53
CA LYS A 143 1.22 -14.05 2.25
C LYS A 143 2.71 -14.33 2.34
N ALA A 144 3.45 -13.62 3.20
CA ALA A 144 4.87 -13.88 3.38
C ALA A 144 5.11 -15.32 3.85
N HIS A 145 4.28 -15.84 4.78
CA HIS A 145 4.34 -17.24 5.20
C HIS A 145 3.99 -18.21 4.07
N ALA A 146 2.92 -17.93 3.32
CA ALA A 146 2.55 -18.77 2.19
C ALA A 146 3.64 -18.80 1.11
N PHE A 147 4.30 -17.68 0.85
CA PHE A 147 5.43 -17.60 -0.06
C PHE A 147 6.67 -18.33 0.48
N GLU A 148 6.92 -18.30 1.80
CA GLU A 148 7.99 -19.08 2.40
C GLU A 148 7.78 -20.59 2.16
N LEU A 149 6.56 -21.08 2.39
CA LEU A 149 6.19 -22.47 2.13
C LEU A 149 6.33 -22.87 0.65
N ALA A 150 5.95 -21.95 -0.24
CA ALA A 150 5.92 -22.21 -1.67
C ALA A 150 7.27 -22.05 -2.37
N TYR A 151 8.07 -21.06 -1.98
CA TYR A 151 9.29 -20.66 -2.70
C TYR A 151 10.57 -20.72 -1.84
N GLY A 152 10.46 -21.03 -0.54
CA GLY A 152 11.58 -20.99 0.38
C GLY A 152 12.12 -19.58 0.68
N VAL A 153 11.37 -18.52 0.29
CA VAL A 153 11.74 -17.14 0.60
C VAL A 153 11.37 -16.83 2.04
N SER A 154 12.36 -16.66 2.91
CA SER A 154 12.13 -16.56 4.34
C SER A 154 11.25 -15.36 4.74
N ALA A 155 10.20 -15.64 5.49
CA ALA A 155 9.32 -14.64 6.12
C ALA A 155 9.77 -14.32 7.57
N LYS A 156 10.81 -14.96 8.07
CA LYS A 156 11.32 -14.82 9.44
C LYS A 156 11.58 -13.37 9.85
N PRO A 157 12.20 -12.49 9.01
CA PRO A 157 12.41 -11.10 9.41
C PRO A 157 11.12 -10.37 9.78
N LEU A 158 10.03 -10.60 9.04
CA LEU A 158 8.72 -9.98 9.30
C LEU A 158 8.14 -10.44 10.64
N TYR A 159 8.14 -11.74 10.90
CA TYR A 159 7.57 -12.27 12.15
C TYR A 159 8.45 -11.98 13.36
N ALA A 160 9.78 -11.93 13.20
CA ALA A 160 10.69 -11.48 14.23
C ALA A 160 10.42 -10.00 14.61
N ALA A 161 10.08 -9.14 13.65
CA ALA A 161 9.68 -7.77 13.93
C ALA A 161 8.35 -7.73 14.71
N PHE A 162 7.35 -8.53 14.36
CA PHE A 162 6.10 -8.64 15.11
C PHE A 162 6.34 -9.10 16.55
N HIS A 163 7.20 -10.11 16.74
CA HIS A 163 7.56 -10.60 18.07
C HIS A 163 8.31 -9.53 18.88
N ARG A 164 9.29 -8.84 18.30
CA ARG A 164 10.03 -7.73 18.95
C ARG A 164 9.12 -6.62 19.41
N LEU A 165 8.08 -6.30 18.62
CA LEU A 165 7.07 -5.30 18.96
C LEU A 165 6.03 -5.79 19.98
N GLY A 166 6.11 -7.07 20.39
CA GLY A 166 5.20 -7.66 21.36
C GLY A 166 3.77 -7.87 20.86
N ILE A 167 3.56 -7.90 19.54
CA ILE A 167 2.21 -8.01 18.95
C ILE A 167 1.60 -9.36 19.33
N ALA A 168 0.51 -9.32 20.08
CA ALA A 168 -0.25 -10.48 20.51
C ALA A 168 -1.76 -10.39 20.16
N ASN A 169 -2.19 -9.26 19.61
CA ASN A 169 -3.55 -9.06 19.11
C ASN A 169 -3.51 -8.53 17.68
N ILE A 170 -4.51 -8.89 16.87
CA ILE A 170 -4.78 -8.26 15.57
C ILE A 170 -6.23 -7.78 15.57
N TRP A 171 -6.40 -6.47 15.44
CA TRP A 171 -7.71 -5.82 15.40
C TRP A 171 -8.04 -5.46 13.96
N LEU A 172 -9.03 -6.16 13.37
CA LEU A 172 -9.46 -5.97 11.99
C LEU A 172 -10.58 -4.95 11.90
N ASP A 173 -10.56 -4.12 10.87
CA ASP A 173 -11.74 -3.34 10.52
C ASP A 173 -12.91 -4.26 10.13
N ASP A 174 -14.10 -3.92 10.60
CA ASP A 174 -15.32 -4.72 10.36
C ASP A 174 -15.71 -4.74 8.87
N GLY A 175 -15.31 -3.73 8.11
CA GLY A 175 -15.52 -3.64 6.67
C GLY A 175 -14.60 -4.56 5.83
N TYR A 176 -13.57 -5.16 6.46
CA TYR A 176 -12.57 -5.95 5.74
C TYR A 176 -12.39 -7.38 6.27
N PRO A 177 -13.48 -8.17 6.41
CA PRO A 177 -13.41 -9.53 6.94
C PRO A 177 -12.55 -10.47 6.09
N MET A 178 -12.33 -10.12 4.79
CA MET A 178 -11.52 -10.89 3.87
C MET A 178 -10.04 -11.00 4.28
N TYR A 179 -9.53 -10.11 5.11
CA TYR A 179 -8.16 -10.21 5.63
C TYR A 179 -8.01 -11.16 6.81
N ARG A 180 -9.11 -11.73 7.31
CA ARG A 180 -9.07 -12.62 8.48
C ARG A 180 -8.20 -13.85 8.25
N SER A 181 -8.42 -14.58 7.15
CA SER A 181 -7.64 -15.79 6.83
C SER A 181 -6.15 -15.52 6.68
N GLU A 182 -5.80 -14.36 6.13
CA GLU A 182 -4.41 -13.94 6.02
C GLU A 182 -3.77 -13.69 7.40
N ASN A 183 -4.51 -13.05 8.30
CA ASN A 183 -4.04 -12.80 9.67
C ASN A 183 -4.01 -14.08 10.51
N GLU A 184 -4.85 -15.07 10.22
CA GLU A 184 -4.79 -16.40 10.83
C GLU A 184 -3.47 -17.11 10.48
N LEU A 185 -2.92 -16.93 9.27
CA LEU A 185 -1.57 -17.41 8.93
C LEU A 185 -0.47 -16.70 9.73
N VAL A 186 -0.62 -15.39 9.96
CA VAL A 186 0.29 -14.66 10.85
C VAL A 186 0.25 -15.25 12.25
N ALA A 187 -0.95 -15.45 12.81
CA ALA A 187 -1.12 -16.02 14.14
C ALA A 187 -0.54 -17.43 14.24
N GLN A 188 -0.77 -18.27 13.25
CA GLN A 188 -0.21 -19.61 13.18
C GLN A 188 1.33 -19.56 13.23
N ARG A 189 1.95 -18.72 12.38
CA ARG A 189 3.40 -18.61 12.34
C ARG A 189 4.00 -18.05 13.63
N MET A 190 3.33 -17.10 14.25
CA MET A 190 3.75 -16.56 15.55
C MET A 190 3.68 -17.60 16.66
N ALA A 191 2.68 -18.46 16.66
CA ALA A 191 2.57 -19.57 17.62
C ALA A 191 3.67 -20.62 17.39
N GLU A 192 3.91 -21.02 16.14
CA GLU A 192 4.90 -22.05 15.78
C GLU A 192 6.34 -21.62 16.08
N GLU A 193 6.71 -20.38 15.77
CA GLU A 193 8.09 -19.93 15.85
C GLU A 193 8.43 -19.24 17.18
N PHE A 194 7.49 -18.50 17.75
CA PHE A 194 7.72 -17.65 18.93
C PHE A 194 6.88 -18.05 20.15
N GLY A 195 5.98 -19.04 20.03
CA GLY A 195 5.10 -19.43 21.12
C GLY A 195 4.05 -18.38 21.49
N VAL A 196 3.76 -17.42 20.61
CA VAL A 196 2.80 -16.34 20.85
C VAL A 196 1.41 -16.74 20.39
N ASP A 197 0.48 -16.89 21.34
CA ASP A 197 -0.95 -17.10 21.05
C ASP A 197 -1.62 -15.76 20.71
N MET A 198 -1.82 -15.50 19.43
CA MET A 198 -2.39 -14.26 18.92
C MET A 198 -3.91 -14.31 18.88
N HIS A 199 -4.56 -13.28 19.39
CA HIS A 199 -5.99 -13.07 19.25
C HIS A 199 -6.33 -12.21 18.03
N ILE A 200 -7.28 -12.68 17.19
CA ILE A 200 -7.76 -11.96 16.01
C ILE A 200 -9.24 -11.65 16.17
N ALA A 201 -9.60 -10.38 16.21
CA ALA A 201 -10.98 -9.94 16.37
C ALA A 201 -11.30 -8.67 15.57
N PRO A 202 -12.57 -8.43 15.22
CA PRO A 202 -12.98 -7.17 14.62
C PRO A 202 -12.92 -6.03 15.65
N PHE A 203 -12.69 -4.80 15.18
CA PHE A 203 -12.64 -3.60 16.03
C PHE A 203 -13.93 -3.36 16.79
N SER A 204 -15.10 -3.71 16.25
CA SER A 204 -16.38 -3.63 16.99
C SER A 204 -16.37 -4.41 18.31
N LYS A 205 -15.49 -5.41 18.43
CA LYS A 205 -15.28 -6.20 19.64
C LYS A 205 -14.01 -5.82 20.41
N PHE A 206 -13.44 -4.66 20.12
CA PHE A 206 -12.21 -4.20 20.77
C PHE A 206 -12.35 -4.18 22.28
N ARG A 207 -11.41 -4.83 22.94
CA ARG A 207 -11.23 -4.83 24.40
C ARG A 207 -9.76 -4.66 24.68
N ASP A 208 -9.47 -3.75 25.59
CA ASP A 208 -8.14 -3.63 26.14
C ASP A 208 -7.91 -4.78 27.14
N ASP A 209 -7.08 -5.72 26.77
CA ASP A 209 -6.67 -6.86 27.58
C ASP A 209 -5.22 -6.72 28.09
N GLY A 210 -4.64 -5.53 27.92
CA GLY A 210 -3.26 -5.21 28.32
C GLY A 210 -2.19 -5.69 27.36
N ARG A 211 -2.56 -6.42 26.28
CA ARG A 211 -1.60 -6.90 25.26
C ARG A 211 -1.44 -5.91 24.12
N VAL A 212 -0.25 -5.91 23.51
CA VAL A 212 0.02 -5.09 22.33
C VAL A 212 -0.76 -5.64 21.13
N GLY A 213 -1.38 -4.73 20.38
CA GLY A 213 -2.19 -5.06 19.21
C GLY A 213 -1.69 -4.41 17.92
N TRP A 214 -1.75 -5.17 16.83
CA TRP A 214 -1.68 -4.63 15.48
C TRP A 214 -3.07 -4.15 15.08
N ARG A 215 -3.20 -2.87 14.73
CA ARG A 215 -4.46 -2.35 14.18
C ARG A 215 -4.50 -2.49 12.67
N PHE A 216 -5.56 -3.05 12.15
CA PHE A 216 -5.81 -3.15 10.72
C PHE A 216 -6.98 -2.23 10.34
N CYS A 217 -6.78 -0.93 10.56
CA CYS A 217 -7.75 0.13 10.34
C CYS A 217 -7.03 1.49 10.32
N TYR A 218 -7.31 2.35 9.35
CA TYR A 218 -6.79 3.72 9.36
C TYR A 218 -7.48 4.58 10.40
N VAL A 219 -6.77 5.57 10.94
CA VAL A 219 -7.33 6.49 11.95
C VAL A 219 -8.60 7.19 11.46
N LYS A 220 -8.61 7.60 10.18
CA LYS A 220 -9.78 8.24 9.56
C LYS A 220 -11.03 7.33 9.51
N GLU A 221 -10.86 6.02 9.55
CA GLU A 221 -11.97 5.06 9.55
C GLU A 221 -12.65 4.95 10.90
N PHE A 222 -12.01 5.42 11.99
CA PHE A 222 -12.63 5.46 13.31
C PHE A 222 -13.91 6.33 13.36
N ARG A 223 -14.09 7.23 12.40
CA ARG A 223 -15.35 8.00 12.27
C ARG A 223 -16.59 7.12 12.08
N GLN A 224 -16.44 5.90 11.60
CA GLN A 224 -17.56 4.94 11.45
C GLN A 224 -17.95 4.24 12.75
N TYR A 225 -17.10 4.27 13.79
CA TYR A 225 -17.36 3.65 15.05
C TYR A 225 -18.13 4.58 16.00
N ASP A 226 -18.95 3.99 16.87
CA ASP A 226 -19.64 4.77 17.89
C ASP A 226 -18.66 5.44 18.87
N LYS A 227 -19.14 6.47 19.56
CA LYS A 227 -18.33 7.28 20.47
C LYS A 227 -17.68 6.47 21.60
N ASN A 228 -18.39 5.46 22.14
CA ASN A 228 -17.88 4.67 23.25
C ASN A 228 -16.77 3.72 22.81
N LEU A 229 -16.93 3.11 21.63
CA LEU A 229 -15.88 2.27 21.04
C LEU A 229 -14.65 3.11 20.72
N ARG A 230 -14.81 4.28 20.09
CA ARG A 230 -13.70 5.21 19.83
C ARG A 230 -12.96 5.58 21.12
N ALA A 231 -13.69 5.94 22.18
CA ALA A 231 -13.10 6.29 23.46
C ALA A 231 -12.26 5.14 24.07
N ARG A 232 -12.73 3.89 23.94
CA ARG A 232 -11.96 2.72 24.41
C ARG A 232 -10.68 2.50 23.58
N ILE A 233 -10.76 2.64 22.26
CA ILE A 233 -9.60 2.51 21.35
C ILE A 233 -8.56 3.60 21.70
N LEU A 234 -9.00 4.85 21.84
CA LEU A 234 -8.11 5.97 22.19
C LEU A 234 -7.47 5.80 23.55
N ALA A 235 -8.21 5.29 24.54
CA ALA A 235 -7.67 5.03 25.89
C ALA A 235 -6.60 3.92 25.93
N ALA A 236 -6.54 3.07 24.91
CA ALA A 236 -5.58 1.98 24.79
C ALA A 236 -4.58 2.21 23.63
N SER A 237 -4.46 3.44 23.15
CA SER A 237 -3.63 3.75 21.96
C SER A 237 -2.17 3.42 22.17
N ASP A 238 -1.66 3.54 23.38
CA ASP A 238 -0.29 3.18 23.77
C ASP A 238 0.06 1.71 23.55
N ARG A 239 -0.95 0.84 23.46
CA ARG A 239 -0.82 -0.59 23.17
C ARG A 239 -1.12 -0.95 21.71
N LEU A 240 -1.40 0.01 20.87
CA LEU A 240 -1.53 -0.23 19.43
C LEU A 240 -0.19 0.03 18.73
N VAL A 241 0.26 -0.94 17.94
CA VAL A 241 1.42 -0.75 17.06
C VAL A 241 1.03 0.19 15.93
N ASN A 242 1.92 1.09 15.65
CA ASN A 242 1.75 2.35 14.97
C ASN A 242 0.80 3.30 15.71
N PRO A 243 1.30 4.50 16.05
CA PRO A 243 0.50 5.53 16.73
C PRO A 243 -0.72 5.92 15.93
N LEU A 244 -1.72 6.47 16.59
CA LEU A 244 -2.94 6.96 15.95
C LEU A 244 -2.75 8.34 15.29
N PHE A 245 -1.57 8.61 14.78
CA PHE A 245 -1.33 9.85 14.03
C PHE A 245 -1.94 9.75 12.62
N HIS A 246 -2.93 10.57 12.37
CA HIS A 246 -3.71 10.53 11.10
C HIS A 246 -2.88 10.87 9.84
N GLY A 247 -1.73 11.53 10.01
CA GLY A 247 -0.86 11.92 8.90
C GLY A 247 -0.18 10.76 8.17
N TYR A 248 -0.07 9.60 8.79
CA TYR A 248 0.61 8.45 8.15
C TYR A 248 -0.20 7.81 7.01
N GLY A 249 -1.52 7.78 7.13
CA GLY A 249 -2.42 7.15 6.16
C GLY A 249 -2.87 8.04 5.01
N THR A 250 -2.21 9.16 4.74
CA THR A 250 -2.62 10.10 3.70
C THR A 250 -1.68 10.12 2.49
N LYS A 251 -2.24 10.15 1.28
CA LYS A 251 -1.46 10.37 0.05
C LYS A 251 -0.83 11.77 -0.01
N GLY A 252 -1.36 12.71 0.79
CA GLY A 252 -0.81 14.06 0.92
C GLY A 252 0.63 14.10 1.43
N LEU A 253 1.05 13.07 2.19
CA LEU A 253 2.41 12.92 2.68
C LEU A 253 3.47 13.02 1.57
N LEU A 254 3.18 12.46 0.38
CA LEU A 254 4.11 12.48 -0.76
C LEU A 254 4.40 13.90 -1.26
N SER A 255 3.48 14.84 -1.08
CA SER A 255 3.66 16.22 -1.50
C SER A 255 4.59 16.99 -0.58
N LEU A 256 4.71 16.59 0.69
CA LEU A 256 5.58 17.27 1.65
C LEU A 256 7.06 17.22 1.25
N ALA A 257 7.51 16.12 0.63
CA ALA A 257 8.88 15.98 0.13
C ALA A 257 9.25 16.99 -0.98
N TRP A 258 8.24 17.64 -1.58
CA TRP A 258 8.36 18.58 -2.69
C TRP A 258 7.86 19.99 -2.36
N ASP A 259 7.47 20.23 -1.11
CA ASP A 259 7.02 21.56 -0.69
C ASP A 259 8.23 22.45 -0.43
N ASP A 260 8.39 23.47 -1.26
CA ASP A 260 9.53 24.39 -1.19
C ASP A 260 9.58 25.17 0.14
N LEU A 261 8.42 25.38 0.77
CA LEU A 261 8.32 26.05 2.07
C LEU A 261 8.78 25.17 3.23
N LEU A 262 8.83 23.85 3.04
CA LEU A 262 9.32 22.88 4.03
C LEU A 262 10.78 22.46 3.77
N GLU A 263 11.39 22.87 2.68
CA GLU A 263 12.74 22.42 2.29
C GLU A 263 13.78 22.62 3.41
N GLY A 264 13.78 23.80 4.01
CA GLY A 264 14.70 24.13 5.13
C GLY A 264 14.48 23.25 6.35
N ASP A 265 13.22 23.08 6.76
CA ASP A 265 12.85 22.24 7.90
C ASP A 265 13.18 20.77 7.66
N LEU A 266 12.87 20.26 6.47
CA LEU A 266 13.16 18.86 6.11
C LEU A 266 14.66 18.63 6.02
N THR A 267 15.42 19.54 5.41
CA THR A 267 16.89 19.42 5.31
C THR A 267 17.54 19.43 6.68
N ALA A 268 17.09 20.32 7.58
CA ALA A 268 17.61 20.38 8.95
C ALA A 268 17.37 19.09 9.76
N ARG A 269 16.24 18.40 9.53
CA ARG A 269 15.86 17.19 10.28
C ARG A 269 16.37 15.89 9.65
N LEU A 270 16.32 15.80 8.35
CA LEU A 270 16.66 14.58 7.61
C LEU A 270 18.13 14.54 7.17
N GLY A 271 18.74 15.70 6.93
CA GLY A 271 20.00 15.86 6.22
C GLY A 271 19.81 15.84 4.68
N GLU A 272 20.74 16.44 3.96
CA GLU A 272 20.71 16.60 2.49
C GLU A 272 20.57 15.26 1.75
N ASP A 273 21.29 14.22 2.17
CA ASP A 273 21.31 12.91 1.52
C ASP A 273 19.93 12.23 1.53
N ARG A 274 19.21 12.32 2.65
CA ARG A 274 17.86 11.73 2.74
C ARG A 274 16.83 12.54 1.96
N VAL A 275 16.93 13.87 1.97
CA VAL A 275 16.08 14.74 1.13
C VAL A 275 16.32 14.44 -0.35
N ALA A 276 17.58 14.29 -0.78
CA ALA A 276 17.91 13.90 -2.14
C ALA A 276 17.37 12.51 -2.49
N THR A 277 17.49 11.54 -1.56
CA THR A 277 16.92 10.19 -1.74
C THR A 277 15.39 10.23 -1.90
N LEU A 278 14.69 11.01 -1.07
CA LEU A 278 13.24 11.19 -1.19
C LEU A 278 12.87 11.84 -2.52
N ARG A 279 13.53 12.90 -2.93
CA ARG A 279 13.25 13.57 -4.21
C ARG A 279 13.56 12.69 -5.42
N ALA A 280 14.56 11.82 -5.33
CA ALA A 280 14.82 10.83 -6.38
C ALA A 280 13.80 9.68 -6.38
N GLY A 281 13.29 9.28 -5.22
CA GLY A 281 12.40 8.14 -5.03
C GLY A 281 10.90 8.48 -4.96
N VAL A 282 10.52 9.74 -4.84
CA VAL A 282 9.12 10.19 -4.79
C VAL A 282 8.81 10.98 -6.05
N PRO A 283 7.83 10.60 -6.87
CA PRO A 283 7.41 11.41 -8.02
C PRO A 283 7.01 12.80 -7.58
N ARG A 284 7.43 13.83 -8.32
CA ARG A 284 7.08 15.21 -7.97
C ARG A 284 5.57 15.33 -7.79
N SER A 285 5.17 15.76 -6.61
CA SER A 285 3.78 15.81 -6.18
C SER A 285 3.48 17.14 -5.49
N GLN A 286 2.28 17.68 -5.68
CA GLN A 286 1.80 18.87 -4.99
C GLN A 286 0.30 18.78 -4.76
N PHE A 287 -0.19 19.49 -3.75
CA PHE A 287 -1.64 19.63 -3.59
C PHE A 287 -2.27 20.41 -4.76
N MET A 288 -3.46 19.97 -5.15
CA MET A 288 -4.29 20.78 -6.05
C MET A 288 -4.60 22.10 -5.36
N PRO A 289 -4.19 23.26 -5.93
CA PRO A 289 -4.50 24.55 -5.33
C PRO A 289 -6.00 24.76 -5.17
N ILE A 290 -6.40 25.47 -4.13
CA ILE A 290 -7.78 25.97 -4.01
C ILE A 290 -7.90 27.19 -4.92
N ASN A 291 -8.90 27.20 -5.81
CA ASN A 291 -9.09 28.25 -6.81
C ASN A 291 -7.81 28.48 -7.66
N PRO A 292 -7.32 27.46 -8.37
CA PRO A 292 -6.12 27.58 -9.16
C PRO A 292 -6.26 28.61 -10.27
N ALA A 293 -5.16 29.25 -10.63
CA ALA A 293 -5.13 30.17 -11.76
C ALA A 293 -5.51 29.44 -13.08
N PRO A 294 -6.17 30.10 -14.04
CA PRO A 294 -6.56 29.50 -15.32
C PRO A 294 -5.39 28.87 -16.05
N GLU A 295 -4.21 29.50 -15.99
CA GLU A 295 -2.97 29.03 -16.62
C GLU A 295 -2.51 27.68 -16.05
N PHE A 296 -2.68 27.48 -14.74
CA PHE A 296 -2.38 26.22 -14.08
C PHE A 296 -3.29 25.07 -14.57
N ILE A 297 -4.60 25.38 -14.71
CA ILE A 297 -5.58 24.41 -15.23
C ILE A 297 -5.26 24.06 -16.68
N GLU A 298 -4.92 25.05 -17.48
CA GLU A 298 -4.58 24.84 -18.88
C GLU A 298 -3.29 23.99 -19.02
N ASP A 299 -2.26 24.27 -18.21
CA ASP A 299 -1.04 23.45 -18.17
C ASP A 299 -1.36 21.98 -17.83
N LEU A 300 -2.23 21.73 -16.85
CA LEU A 300 -2.67 20.37 -16.51
C LEU A 300 -3.41 19.68 -17.67
N LYS A 301 -4.18 20.43 -18.45
CA LYS A 301 -4.92 19.89 -19.61
C LYS A 301 -3.96 19.59 -20.77
N VAL A 302 -3.00 20.44 -21.02
CA VAL A 302 -2.00 20.31 -22.10
C VAL A 302 -1.00 19.19 -21.77
N ASN A 303 -0.41 19.22 -20.58
CA ASN A 303 0.62 18.26 -20.12
C ASN A 303 0.02 16.99 -19.49
N ARG A 304 -1.24 16.70 -19.72
CA ARG A 304 -2.03 15.67 -19.07
C ARG A 304 -1.37 14.29 -19.05
N ARG A 305 -0.71 13.88 -20.16
CA ARG A 305 -0.10 12.54 -20.30
C ARG A 305 1.02 12.26 -19.31
N ARG A 306 1.55 13.30 -18.66
CA ARG A 306 2.60 13.22 -17.65
C ARG A 306 2.07 13.38 -16.22
N LYS A 307 0.76 13.43 -16.02
CA LYS A 307 0.14 13.73 -14.74
C LYS A 307 -0.84 12.65 -14.29
N VAL A 308 -0.94 12.53 -12.98
CA VAL A 308 -1.94 11.73 -12.30
C VAL A 308 -2.54 12.55 -11.16
N LEU A 309 -3.88 12.51 -11.03
CA LEU A 309 -4.60 13.06 -9.88
C LEU A 309 -4.91 11.93 -8.92
N LYS A 310 -4.69 12.17 -7.62
CA LYS A 310 -5.01 11.20 -6.57
C LYS A 310 -5.83 11.89 -5.49
N VAL A 311 -6.91 11.24 -5.06
CA VAL A 311 -7.68 11.68 -3.89
C VAL A 311 -6.81 11.52 -2.65
N VAL A 312 -6.68 12.59 -1.86
CA VAL A 312 -5.96 12.59 -0.58
C VAL A 312 -6.90 12.16 0.52
N ASP A 313 -8.05 12.85 0.61
CA ASP A 313 -9.12 12.51 1.52
C ASP A 313 -10.48 12.91 0.96
N SER A 314 -11.52 12.23 1.44
CA SER A 314 -12.92 12.44 1.03
C SER A 314 -13.84 11.86 2.10
N ASP A 315 -15.04 12.39 2.24
CA ASP A 315 -16.11 11.76 3.03
C ASP A 315 -16.50 10.38 2.47
N GLY A 316 -16.30 10.15 1.18
CA GLY A 316 -16.33 8.83 0.58
C GLY A 316 -15.01 8.08 0.81
N VAL A 317 -14.84 7.49 2.01
CA VAL A 317 -13.60 6.79 2.43
C VAL A 317 -13.12 5.79 1.39
N GLU A 318 -14.03 5.10 0.71
CA GLU A 318 -13.73 4.12 -0.32
C GLU A 318 -12.90 4.67 -1.48
N TYR A 319 -12.94 5.98 -1.75
CA TYR A 319 -12.15 6.62 -2.80
C TYR A 319 -10.72 6.93 -2.39
N THR A 320 -10.39 6.83 -1.12
CA THR A 320 -9.01 6.99 -0.64
C THR A 320 -8.22 5.68 -0.71
N TRP A 321 -8.91 4.55 -0.90
CA TRP A 321 -8.33 3.22 -0.95
C TRP A 321 -7.88 2.79 -2.35
N GLY A 322 -6.66 2.28 -2.42
CA GLY A 322 -6.11 1.67 -3.62
C GLY A 322 -6.20 2.59 -4.84
N SER A 323 -6.71 2.06 -5.95
CA SER A 323 -6.78 2.78 -7.23
C SER A 323 -8.09 3.52 -7.49
N ARG A 324 -9.04 3.53 -6.56
CA ARG A 324 -10.39 4.09 -6.81
C ARG A 324 -10.36 5.60 -7.01
N GLY A 325 -9.57 6.31 -6.23
CA GLY A 325 -9.36 7.76 -6.34
C GLY A 325 -8.16 8.17 -7.18
N VAL A 326 -7.75 7.37 -8.17
CA VAL A 326 -6.59 7.65 -9.03
C VAL A 326 -7.04 7.85 -10.47
N TYR A 327 -6.75 9.03 -11.02
CA TYR A 327 -7.14 9.46 -12.38
C TYR A 327 -5.89 9.77 -13.19
N PHE A 328 -5.69 9.03 -14.28
CA PHE A 328 -4.52 9.18 -15.14
C PHE A 328 -4.78 10.16 -16.28
N GLY A 329 -3.83 11.03 -16.56
CA GLY A 329 -3.94 12.01 -17.64
C GLY A 329 -3.82 11.45 -19.07
N ASP A 330 -3.53 10.14 -19.23
CA ASP A 330 -3.52 9.46 -20.53
C ASP A 330 -4.89 9.00 -21.01
N GLN A 331 -5.93 9.08 -20.17
CA GLN A 331 -7.31 8.91 -20.61
C GLN A 331 -7.71 9.97 -21.62
N SER A 332 -8.90 9.89 -22.23
CA SER A 332 -9.34 10.87 -23.21
C SER A 332 -9.28 12.30 -22.65
N ALA A 333 -9.00 13.30 -23.50
CA ALA A 333 -8.92 14.70 -23.08
C ALA A 333 -10.19 15.17 -22.35
N ARG A 334 -11.37 14.71 -22.82
CA ARG A 334 -12.66 15.00 -22.16
C ARG A 334 -12.70 14.45 -20.73
N ARG A 335 -12.40 13.16 -20.52
CA ARG A 335 -12.41 12.55 -19.18
C ARG A 335 -11.39 13.17 -18.24
N TRP A 336 -10.21 13.50 -18.78
CA TRP A 336 -9.22 14.19 -17.96
C TRP A 336 -9.68 15.60 -17.58
N GLY A 337 -10.25 16.36 -18.51
CA GLY A 337 -10.84 17.66 -18.23
C GLY A 337 -11.90 17.57 -17.12
N GLU A 338 -12.84 16.64 -17.24
CA GLU A 338 -13.86 16.36 -16.21
C GLU A 338 -13.22 16.05 -14.84
N SER A 339 -12.08 15.31 -14.81
CA SER A 339 -11.37 15.00 -13.56
C SER A 339 -10.66 16.22 -12.97
N VAL A 340 -10.06 17.07 -13.80
CA VAL A 340 -9.44 18.33 -13.38
C VAL A 340 -10.48 19.31 -12.86
N ASP A 341 -11.60 19.48 -13.58
CA ASP A 341 -12.68 20.38 -13.18
C ASP A 341 -13.31 19.93 -11.85
N ALA A 342 -13.54 18.63 -11.67
CA ALA A 342 -14.03 18.06 -10.42
C ALA A 342 -13.05 18.29 -9.26
N ALA A 343 -11.75 18.04 -9.48
CA ALA A 343 -10.72 18.25 -8.48
C ALA A 343 -10.58 19.72 -8.08
N THR A 344 -10.72 20.64 -9.05
CA THR A 344 -10.73 22.09 -8.82
C THR A 344 -11.95 22.52 -8.00
N ALA A 345 -13.11 21.91 -8.27
CA ALA A 345 -14.35 22.16 -7.52
C ALA A 345 -14.39 21.42 -6.16
N GLY A 346 -13.37 20.61 -5.84
CA GLY A 346 -13.26 19.89 -4.57
C GLY A 346 -14.24 18.73 -4.41
N HIS A 347 -14.54 18.00 -5.48
CA HIS A 347 -15.39 16.81 -5.42
C HIS A 347 -14.82 15.68 -6.30
N ILE A 348 -15.26 14.46 -6.07
CA ILE A 348 -14.86 13.29 -6.87
C ILE A 348 -15.56 13.33 -8.24
N PRO A 349 -14.86 13.03 -9.35
CA PRO A 349 -15.46 12.93 -10.67
C PRO A 349 -16.70 12.02 -10.69
N GLY A 350 -17.85 12.59 -11.12
CA GLY A 350 -19.13 11.89 -11.09
C GLY A 350 -19.84 11.81 -9.74
N ARG A 351 -19.26 12.41 -8.66
CA ARG A 351 -19.83 12.43 -7.30
C ARG A 351 -19.79 13.84 -6.70
N PRO A 352 -20.58 14.77 -7.21
CA PRO A 352 -20.64 16.16 -6.69
C PRO A 352 -21.16 16.22 -5.24
N ASP A 353 -21.82 15.16 -4.75
CA ASP A 353 -22.26 14.98 -3.38
C ASP A 353 -21.10 14.81 -2.39
N LEU A 354 -19.90 14.43 -2.84
CA LEU A 354 -18.70 14.30 -2.04
C LEU A 354 -17.85 15.58 -2.11
N ALA A 355 -18.43 16.69 -1.69
CA ALA A 355 -17.76 17.98 -1.62
C ALA A 355 -16.67 17.99 -0.53
N GLY A 356 -15.71 18.94 -0.65
CA GLY A 356 -14.58 19.02 0.29
C GLY A 356 -13.44 18.01 0.03
N THR A 357 -13.56 17.20 -1.05
CA THR A 357 -12.51 16.27 -1.46
C THR A 357 -11.25 17.03 -1.88
N ARG A 358 -10.09 16.57 -1.39
CA ARG A 358 -8.78 17.13 -1.75
C ARG A 358 -8.00 16.15 -2.62
N PHE A 359 -7.19 16.73 -3.49
CA PHE A 359 -6.36 15.98 -4.43
C PHE A 359 -4.91 16.41 -4.36
N ILE A 360 -4.02 15.48 -4.69
CA ILE A 360 -2.66 15.78 -5.12
C ILE A 360 -2.55 15.53 -6.62
N ILE A 361 -1.66 16.30 -7.24
CA ILE A 361 -1.20 16.11 -8.62
C ILE A 361 0.21 15.55 -8.52
N SER A 362 0.45 14.40 -9.13
CA SER A 362 1.77 13.79 -9.18
C SER A 362 2.23 13.63 -10.62
N ASP A 363 3.54 13.61 -10.84
CA ASP A 363 4.08 13.17 -12.11
C ASP A 363 3.76 11.70 -12.34
N LEU A 364 3.35 11.38 -13.56
CA LEU A 364 3.07 10.01 -13.97
C LEU A 364 4.37 9.23 -14.14
N VAL A 365 4.47 8.12 -13.45
CA VAL A 365 5.58 7.18 -13.56
C VAL A 365 5.18 6.02 -14.46
N GLU A 366 6.03 5.68 -15.40
CA GLU A 366 5.92 4.46 -16.20
C GLU A 366 6.79 3.38 -15.55
N SER A 367 6.17 2.27 -15.16
CA SER A 367 6.90 1.11 -14.66
C SER A 367 7.70 0.45 -15.78
N ASP A 368 8.89 -0.04 -15.47
CA ASP A 368 9.61 -0.99 -16.29
C ASP A 368 8.72 -2.20 -16.58
N LYS A 369 8.99 -2.87 -17.70
CA LYS A 369 8.21 -4.01 -18.17
C LYS A 369 9.02 -5.29 -18.07
N PHE A 370 8.34 -6.35 -17.65
CA PHE A 370 8.91 -7.67 -17.43
C PHE A 370 8.06 -8.74 -18.10
N ASP A 371 8.69 -9.78 -18.58
CA ASP A 371 8.00 -10.99 -18.97
C ASP A 371 7.96 -11.92 -17.76
N VAL A 372 6.77 -12.38 -17.38
CA VAL A 372 6.58 -13.14 -16.14
C VAL A 372 5.92 -14.47 -16.45
N GLU A 373 6.61 -15.54 -16.08
CA GLU A 373 6.09 -16.90 -16.15
C GLU A 373 5.15 -17.18 -14.98
N PHE A 374 4.00 -17.77 -15.27
CA PHE A 374 3.01 -18.17 -14.27
C PHE A 374 2.26 -19.41 -14.68
N LEU A 375 1.65 -20.11 -13.72
CA LEU A 375 0.81 -21.27 -13.99
C LEU A 375 -0.66 -20.83 -14.20
N HIS A 376 -1.26 -21.25 -15.29
CA HIS A 376 -2.67 -21.01 -15.54
C HIS A 376 -3.54 -21.82 -14.55
N PRO A 377 -4.40 -21.18 -13.75
CA PRO A 377 -5.05 -21.82 -12.61
C PRO A 377 -6.09 -22.90 -13.00
N VAL A 378 -6.53 -22.91 -14.25
CA VAL A 378 -7.54 -23.88 -14.75
C VAL A 378 -6.91 -24.99 -15.57
N THR A 379 -6.00 -24.63 -16.50
CA THR A 379 -5.41 -25.60 -17.44
C THR A 379 -4.10 -26.19 -16.94
N ALA A 380 -3.55 -25.65 -15.85
CA ALA A 380 -2.23 -25.99 -15.32
C ALA A 380 -1.10 -25.90 -16.38
N GLN A 381 -1.29 -25.05 -17.39
CA GLN A 381 -0.28 -24.78 -18.41
C GLN A 381 0.66 -23.67 -17.93
N LEU A 382 1.93 -23.80 -18.26
CA LEU A 382 2.89 -22.74 -18.09
C LEU A 382 2.62 -21.64 -19.13
N CYS A 383 2.46 -20.42 -18.63
CA CYS A 383 2.15 -19.24 -19.44
C CYS A 383 3.14 -18.11 -19.16
N VAL A 384 3.32 -17.25 -20.15
CA VAL A 384 4.11 -16.01 -19.99
C VAL A 384 3.17 -14.82 -20.14
N MET A 385 3.22 -13.90 -19.17
CA MET A 385 2.60 -12.57 -19.26
C MET A 385 3.65 -11.60 -19.81
N PRO A 386 3.59 -11.24 -21.12
CA PRO A 386 4.59 -10.40 -21.72
C PRO A 386 4.40 -8.92 -21.34
N GLY A 387 5.50 -8.21 -21.18
CA GLY A 387 5.52 -6.77 -20.99
C GLY A 387 4.72 -6.27 -19.76
N ALA A 388 4.66 -7.08 -18.72
CA ALA A 388 3.95 -6.74 -17.49
C ALA A 388 4.64 -5.61 -16.73
N ARG A 389 3.87 -4.65 -16.24
CA ARG A 389 4.33 -3.60 -15.33
C ARG A 389 4.46 -4.15 -13.94
N LEU A 390 5.48 -3.70 -13.22
CA LEU A 390 5.82 -4.15 -11.88
C LEU A 390 5.47 -3.12 -10.83
N ARG A 391 4.84 -3.58 -9.74
CA ARG A 391 4.78 -2.88 -8.45
C ARG A 391 5.40 -3.78 -7.39
N LEU A 392 6.33 -3.23 -6.63
CA LEU A 392 6.86 -3.83 -5.41
C LEU A 392 6.10 -3.32 -4.19
N THR A 393 5.92 -4.19 -3.22
CA THR A 393 5.29 -3.86 -1.92
C THR A 393 6.21 -4.28 -0.79
N PRO A 394 7.37 -3.59 -0.62
CA PRO A 394 8.31 -3.87 0.46
C PRO A 394 7.73 -3.43 1.80
N ILE A 395 7.97 -4.26 2.83
CA ILE A 395 7.60 -4.03 4.22
C ILE A 395 8.86 -3.63 4.99
N PHE A 396 8.74 -2.60 5.80
CA PHE A 396 9.83 -2.07 6.61
C PHE A 396 9.43 -2.00 8.09
N ALA A 397 10.42 -2.18 8.96
CA ALA A 397 10.28 -1.89 10.39
C ALA A 397 11.48 -1.09 10.88
N ARG A 398 11.30 -0.41 12.04
CA ARG A 398 12.43 0.14 12.75
C ARG A 398 13.33 -0.98 13.22
N GLY A 399 14.60 -0.85 12.92
CA GLY A 399 15.66 -1.72 13.39
C GLY A 399 16.65 -0.98 14.28
N GLU A 400 17.58 -1.70 14.87
CA GLU A 400 18.65 -1.11 15.69
C GLU A 400 19.52 -0.11 14.91
N SER A 401 19.72 -0.36 13.62
CA SER A 401 20.48 0.50 12.71
C SER A 401 19.63 1.54 11.96
N GLY A 402 18.33 1.63 12.26
CA GLY A 402 17.40 2.59 11.69
C GLY A 402 16.23 1.97 10.93
N CYS A 403 16.47 1.22 9.86
CA CYS A 403 15.40 0.68 9.01
C CYS A 403 15.79 -0.68 8.46
N ASP A 404 14.94 -1.68 8.70
CA ASP A 404 15.09 -3.04 8.20
C ASP A 404 14.05 -3.31 7.09
N LEU A 405 14.50 -3.75 5.91
CA LEU A 405 13.63 -4.30 4.88
C LEU A 405 13.30 -5.76 5.21
N LEU A 406 12.06 -6.02 5.58
CA LEU A 406 11.60 -7.31 6.10
C LEU A 406 11.18 -8.31 5.03
N GLY A 407 11.10 -7.87 3.78
CA GLY A 407 10.58 -8.64 2.65
C GLY A 407 9.40 -7.94 1.97
N GLY A 408 8.63 -8.68 1.23
CA GLY A 408 7.48 -8.16 0.49
C GLY A 408 7.16 -8.99 -0.74
N HIS A 409 6.36 -8.42 -1.64
CA HIS A 409 6.02 -9.11 -2.89
C HIS A 409 6.03 -8.17 -4.09
N ALA A 410 6.17 -8.77 -5.26
CA ALA A 410 6.02 -8.17 -6.57
C ALA A 410 4.63 -8.46 -7.12
N THR A 411 4.02 -7.48 -7.79
CA THR A 411 2.75 -7.61 -8.51
C THR A 411 2.96 -7.20 -9.95
N PHE A 412 2.57 -8.05 -10.87
CA PHE A 412 2.75 -7.86 -12.32
C PHE A 412 1.39 -7.77 -13.01
N VAL A 413 1.22 -6.77 -13.88
CA VAL A 413 -0.02 -6.54 -14.64
C VAL A 413 0.32 -6.00 -16.02
N ASN A 414 -0.23 -6.61 -17.09
CA ASN A 414 -0.07 -6.14 -18.47
C ASN A 414 -1.30 -5.44 -19.04
N THR A 415 -2.49 -5.66 -18.47
CA THR A 415 -3.77 -5.17 -18.99
C THR A 415 -4.10 -3.73 -18.59
N SER A 416 -3.40 -3.17 -17.57
CA SER A 416 -3.71 -1.86 -17.01
C SER A 416 -2.46 -1.13 -16.54
N ARG A 417 -2.51 0.22 -16.55
CA ARG A 417 -1.54 1.05 -15.83
C ARG A 417 -1.71 1.02 -14.33
N LYS A 418 -2.93 0.75 -13.86
CA LYS A 418 -3.20 0.51 -12.45
C LYS A 418 -2.68 -0.87 -12.09
N ILE A 419 -1.53 -0.91 -11.42
CA ILE A 419 -0.95 -2.17 -10.96
C ILE A 419 -1.59 -2.48 -9.61
N HIS A 420 -2.64 -3.26 -9.66
CA HIS A 420 -3.40 -3.68 -8.49
C HIS A 420 -3.41 -5.19 -8.42
N LEU A 421 -3.22 -5.74 -7.25
CA LEU A 421 -3.28 -7.18 -7.03
C LEU A 421 -4.74 -7.64 -7.15
N GLY A 422 -5.13 -8.02 -8.35
CA GLY A 422 -6.47 -8.46 -8.74
C GLY A 422 -6.43 -9.78 -9.51
N ARG A 423 -7.57 -10.18 -10.09
CA ARG A 423 -7.72 -11.46 -10.80
C ARG A 423 -6.74 -11.66 -11.96
N HIS A 424 -6.27 -10.56 -12.56
CA HIS A 424 -5.38 -10.57 -13.72
C HIS A 424 -3.95 -10.19 -13.37
N ALA A 425 -3.63 -10.21 -12.08
CA ALA A 425 -2.30 -9.89 -11.61
C ALA A 425 -1.56 -11.17 -11.23
N VAL A 426 -0.31 -11.28 -11.66
CA VAL A 426 0.60 -12.31 -11.18
C VAL A 426 1.34 -11.75 -9.97
N CYS A 427 1.44 -12.51 -8.89
CA CYS A 427 2.24 -12.14 -7.72
C CYS A 427 3.40 -13.11 -7.50
N ALA A 428 4.48 -12.59 -6.94
CA ALA A 428 5.66 -13.35 -6.52
C ALA A 428 6.25 -12.75 -5.25
N PRO A 429 6.86 -13.52 -4.35
CA PRO A 429 7.77 -12.92 -3.38
C PRO A 429 8.95 -12.30 -4.13
N PHE A 430 9.57 -11.30 -3.57
CA PHE A 430 10.85 -10.85 -4.08
C PHE A 430 12.00 -11.26 -3.15
N MET A 431 13.17 -11.35 -3.72
CA MET A 431 14.41 -11.71 -3.01
C MET A 431 15.55 -10.79 -3.49
N LYS A 432 16.59 -10.71 -2.66
CA LYS A 432 17.83 -9.97 -2.98
C LYS A 432 18.55 -10.57 -4.17
#